data_3e898bb5c8f6bb8ec96d011f5ce0f806
#
_entry.id   3e898bb5c8f6bb8ec96d011f5ce0f806
#
_cell.length_a   1.000
_cell.length_b   1.000
_cell.length_c   1.000
_cell.angle_alpha   90.00
_cell.angle_beta   90.00
_cell.angle_gamma   90.00
#
_symmetry.space_group_name_H-M   'P 1'
#
loop_
_entity.id
_entity.type
_entity.pdbx_description
1 polymer ?
#
loop_
_entity_poly.entity_id
_entity_poly.type
_entity_poly.pdbx_seq_one_letter_code
_entity_poly.pdbx_strand_id
1 'polypeptide(L)'
;FAKIPTILAFAHRIQENLPLVEPSKELSHAGNYFYMMTGRIPSKDFERAFDKVLIYHADHSINSSTFSCRVTVSTLSDIYSGITSAIGTLRGPLHGGANERVVRMMLEEIKKKENILPWVKKKLEKKEKVMGFGHRVYKTWDPRALILRDLSKEFWEREEKGEIDKIPDQAHEEHRGDIDSLFEMTEMLTDYIISTKNIYPNVDLYSAGLLHVLGIPTALFTPLFAASRSAGWVAHALEQLKDNKLIRPRLRYIGEVDKKYVNIEER
;
A
#
# COMPACT_ATOMS: atom_id res chain seq x y z
N PHE A 1 -11.51 -10.90 8.65
CA PHE A 1 -11.12 -10.54 7.29
C PHE A 1 -12.27 -9.84 6.56
N ALA A 2 -13.41 -10.51 6.30
CA ALA A 2 -14.52 -9.99 5.51
C ALA A 2 -15.12 -8.65 6.00
N LYS A 3 -15.00 -8.31 7.29
CA LYS A 3 -15.51 -7.05 7.84
C LYS A 3 -14.65 -5.82 7.49
N ILE A 4 -13.37 -5.99 7.22
CA ILE A 4 -12.46 -4.85 7.04
C ILE A 4 -12.78 -4.04 5.78
N PRO A 5 -13.02 -4.61 4.60
CA PRO A 5 -13.47 -3.86 3.43
C PRO A 5 -14.73 -3.03 3.69
N THR A 6 -15.73 -3.61 4.38
CA THR A 6 -16.97 -2.90 4.73
C THR A 6 -16.70 -1.72 5.66
N ILE A 7 -15.88 -1.91 6.70
CA ILE A 7 -15.51 -0.84 7.63
C ILE A 7 -14.81 0.30 6.89
N LEU A 8 -13.86 -0.02 6.02
CA LEU A 8 -13.09 0.98 5.27
C LEU A 8 -13.94 1.71 4.23
N ALA A 9 -14.80 0.98 3.51
CA ALA A 9 -15.72 1.58 2.55
C ALA A 9 -16.72 2.53 3.25
N PHE A 10 -17.27 2.11 4.38
CA PHE A 10 -18.19 2.96 5.15
C PHE A 10 -17.48 4.17 5.73
N ALA A 11 -16.28 4.01 6.30
CA ALA A 11 -15.49 5.13 6.81
C ALA A 11 -15.20 6.17 5.71
N HIS A 12 -14.81 5.72 4.51
CA HIS A 12 -14.61 6.60 3.36
C HIS A 12 -15.89 7.35 3.02
N ARG A 13 -17.01 6.65 2.82
CA ARG A 13 -18.27 7.28 2.44
C ARG A 13 -18.77 8.29 3.48
N ILE A 14 -18.57 8.00 4.77
CA ILE A 14 -18.90 8.95 5.85
C ILE A 14 -18.00 10.20 5.76
N GLN A 15 -16.70 10.04 5.54
CA GLN A 15 -15.77 11.17 5.39
C GLN A 15 -16.11 12.07 4.21
N GLU A 16 -16.57 11.48 3.11
CA GLU A 16 -16.98 12.20 1.89
C GLU A 16 -18.45 12.65 1.91
N ASN A 17 -19.16 12.47 3.04
CA ASN A 17 -20.59 12.77 3.15
C ASN A 17 -21.47 12.04 2.11
N LEU A 18 -21.08 10.82 1.72
CA LEU A 18 -21.82 9.99 0.76
C LEU A 18 -22.75 9.01 1.49
N PRO A 19 -23.89 8.62 0.89
CA PRO A 19 -24.76 7.58 1.44
C PRO A 19 -24.02 6.26 1.59
N LEU A 20 -24.26 5.51 2.67
CA LEU A 20 -23.70 4.16 2.83
C LEU A 20 -24.26 3.21 1.78
N VAL A 21 -23.42 2.30 1.29
CA VAL A 21 -23.77 1.27 0.32
C VAL A 21 -23.55 -0.10 0.94
N GLU A 22 -24.65 -0.82 1.14
CA GLU A 22 -24.62 -2.17 1.73
C GLU A 22 -24.01 -3.19 0.76
N PRO A 23 -23.28 -4.22 1.28
CA PRO A 23 -22.70 -5.25 0.45
C PRO A 23 -23.78 -6.06 -0.29
N SER A 24 -23.54 -6.39 -1.55
CA SER A 24 -24.38 -7.27 -2.36
C SER A 24 -23.95 -8.74 -2.19
N LYS A 25 -24.91 -9.65 -2.16
CA LYS A 25 -24.65 -11.10 -2.16
C LYS A 25 -24.22 -11.64 -3.52
N GLU A 26 -24.45 -10.87 -4.57
CA GLU A 26 -24.20 -11.26 -5.97
C GLU A 26 -22.79 -10.91 -6.46
N LEU A 27 -22.04 -10.10 -5.68
CA LEU A 27 -20.71 -9.63 -6.05
C LEU A 27 -19.61 -10.44 -5.35
N SER A 28 -18.48 -10.58 -6.03
CA SER A 28 -17.27 -11.14 -5.45
C SER A 28 -16.73 -10.26 -4.31
N HIS A 29 -15.70 -10.71 -3.59
CA HIS A 29 -15.06 -9.92 -2.56
C HIS A 29 -14.51 -8.58 -3.10
N ALA A 30 -13.80 -8.62 -4.23
CA ALA A 30 -13.26 -7.43 -4.89
C ALA A 30 -14.38 -6.53 -5.43
N GLY A 31 -15.34 -7.11 -6.13
CA GLY A 31 -16.50 -6.40 -6.67
C GLY A 31 -17.31 -5.72 -5.56
N ASN A 32 -17.56 -6.39 -4.44
CA ASN A 32 -18.25 -5.83 -3.29
C ASN A 32 -17.48 -4.68 -2.65
N TYR A 33 -16.18 -4.84 -2.43
CA TYR A 33 -15.38 -3.78 -1.84
C TYR A 33 -15.42 -2.52 -2.69
N PHE A 34 -15.22 -2.69 -4.00
CA PHE A 34 -15.32 -1.59 -4.95
C PHE A 34 -16.72 -0.95 -4.94
N TYR A 35 -17.77 -1.78 -5.01
CA TYR A 35 -19.18 -1.33 -4.98
C TYR A 35 -19.50 -0.53 -3.71
N MET A 36 -19.12 -1.03 -2.55
CA MET A 36 -19.33 -0.31 -1.28
C MET A 36 -18.60 1.03 -1.22
N MET A 37 -17.37 1.12 -1.79
CA MET A 37 -16.63 2.39 -1.83
C MET A 37 -17.27 3.41 -2.77
N THR A 38 -17.64 2.97 -3.98
CA THR A 38 -17.99 3.89 -5.08
C THR A 38 -19.50 4.00 -5.34
N GLY A 39 -20.30 3.05 -4.88
CA GLY A 39 -21.73 2.92 -5.24
C GLY A 39 -21.96 2.35 -6.64
N ARG A 40 -20.93 1.86 -7.33
CA ARG A 40 -20.99 1.35 -8.70
C ARG A 40 -20.52 -0.10 -8.79
N ILE A 41 -21.21 -0.89 -9.60
CA ILE A 41 -20.75 -2.25 -9.92
C ILE A 41 -19.63 -2.13 -10.94
N PRO A 42 -18.42 -2.68 -10.67
CA PRO A 42 -17.30 -2.62 -11.60
C PRO A 42 -17.56 -3.48 -12.84
N SER A 43 -16.96 -3.14 -13.98
CA SER A 43 -16.87 -4.06 -15.11
C SER A 43 -16.05 -5.30 -14.72
N LYS A 44 -16.21 -6.41 -15.45
CA LYS A 44 -15.47 -7.65 -15.16
C LYS A 44 -13.95 -7.49 -15.25
N ASP A 45 -13.47 -6.69 -16.18
CA ASP A 45 -12.03 -6.42 -16.32
C ASP A 45 -11.51 -5.61 -15.16
N PHE A 46 -12.28 -4.59 -14.75
CA PHE A 46 -11.96 -3.77 -13.61
C PHE A 46 -11.93 -4.58 -12.30
N GLU A 47 -12.98 -5.39 -12.08
CA GLU A 47 -13.06 -6.31 -10.94
C GLU A 47 -11.83 -7.23 -10.90
N ARG A 48 -11.44 -7.81 -12.04
CA ARG A 48 -10.26 -8.68 -12.18
C ARG A 48 -8.96 -7.94 -11.84
N ALA A 49 -8.79 -6.72 -12.32
CA ALA A 49 -7.60 -5.92 -12.03
C ALA A 49 -7.52 -5.57 -10.55
N PHE A 50 -8.63 -5.13 -9.98
CA PHE A 50 -8.72 -4.79 -8.57
C PHE A 50 -8.50 -6.02 -7.66
N ASP A 51 -9.08 -7.17 -8.00
CA ASP A 51 -8.86 -8.43 -7.30
C ASP A 51 -7.39 -8.85 -7.29
N LYS A 52 -6.69 -8.71 -8.42
CA LYS A 52 -5.24 -8.96 -8.50
C LYS A 52 -4.46 -8.04 -7.56
N VAL A 53 -4.79 -6.75 -7.50
CA VAL A 53 -4.15 -5.84 -6.54
C VAL A 53 -4.35 -6.34 -5.12
N LEU A 54 -5.57 -6.73 -4.75
CA LEU A 54 -5.85 -7.28 -3.42
C LEU A 54 -5.03 -8.56 -3.15
N ILE A 55 -4.97 -9.49 -4.10
CA ILE A 55 -4.22 -10.75 -3.97
C ILE A 55 -2.73 -10.49 -3.76
N TYR A 56 -2.11 -9.62 -4.57
CA TYR A 56 -0.65 -9.36 -4.49
C TYR A 56 -0.24 -8.58 -3.25
N HIS A 57 -1.19 -7.95 -2.55
CA HIS A 57 -0.95 -7.31 -1.26
C HIS A 57 -1.37 -8.18 -0.06
N ALA A 58 -2.06 -9.30 -0.27
CA ALA A 58 -2.68 -10.11 0.79
C ALA A 58 -1.67 -10.65 1.80
N ASP A 59 -0.49 -11.09 1.36
CA ASP A 59 0.57 -11.55 2.25
C ASP A 59 1.97 -11.26 1.68
N HIS A 60 2.95 -11.20 2.55
CA HIS A 60 4.37 -11.17 2.22
C HIS A 60 5.19 -11.61 3.43
N SER A 61 5.00 -12.85 3.86
CA SER A 61 5.69 -13.46 5.00
C SER A 61 5.66 -12.58 6.28
N ILE A 62 6.68 -12.61 7.11
CA ILE A 62 6.75 -11.82 8.36
C ILE A 62 7.30 -10.41 8.08
N ASN A 63 6.50 -9.58 7.40
CA ASN A 63 6.76 -8.14 7.28
C ASN A 63 6.47 -7.41 8.59
N SER A 64 6.78 -6.11 8.66
CA SER A 64 6.69 -5.32 9.90
C SER A 64 5.30 -5.37 10.54
N SER A 65 4.22 -5.24 9.77
CA SER A 65 2.85 -5.27 10.30
C SER A 65 2.41 -6.66 10.71
N THR A 66 2.80 -7.69 9.97
CA THR A 66 2.58 -9.09 10.35
C THR A 66 3.33 -9.43 11.63
N PHE A 67 4.58 -8.95 11.76
CA PHE A 67 5.36 -9.13 12.99
C PHE A 67 4.70 -8.47 14.19
N SER A 68 4.22 -7.23 14.04
CA SER A 68 3.48 -6.51 15.08
C SER A 68 2.22 -7.26 15.52
N CYS A 69 1.45 -7.78 14.56
CA CYS A 69 0.29 -8.64 14.84
C CYS A 69 0.70 -9.87 15.66
N ARG A 70 1.73 -10.61 15.21
CA ARG A 70 2.22 -11.81 15.90
C ARG A 70 2.73 -11.51 17.31
N VAL A 71 3.45 -10.41 17.50
CA VAL A 71 3.89 -9.98 18.85
C VAL A 71 2.69 -9.79 19.76
N THR A 72 1.68 -9.05 19.29
CA THR A 72 0.47 -8.76 20.08
C THR A 72 -0.27 -10.04 20.45
N VAL A 73 -0.60 -10.92 19.49
CA VAL A 73 -1.35 -12.15 19.78
C VAL A 73 -0.51 -13.17 20.57
N SER A 74 0.83 -13.10 20.48
CA SER A 74 1.70 -13.99 21.27
C SER A 74 1.57 -13.79 22.78
N THR A 75 1.04 -12.65 23.22
CA THR A 75 0.72 -12.35 24.63
C THR A 75 -0.63 -12.92 25.05
N LEU A 76 -1.33 -13.64 24.17
CA LEU A 76 -2.72 -14.10 24.30
C LEU A 76 -3.74 -12.96 24.34
N SER A 77 -3.37 -11.78 23.83
CA SER A 77 -4.33 -10.73 23.51
C SER A 77 -5.23 -11.17 22.34
N ASP A 78 -6.40 -10.56 22.22
CA ASP A 78 -7.37 -10.91 21.20
C ASP A 78 -6.93 -10.52 19.79
N ILE A 79 -7.58 -11.12 18.78
CA ILE A 79 -7.24 -10.93 17.37
C ILE A 79 -7.51 -9.48 16.89
N TYR A 80 -8.48 -8.77 17.49
CA TYR A 80 -8.77 -7.39 17.11
C TYR A 80 -7.63 -6.47 17.54
N SER A 81 -7.07 -6.67 18.72
CA SER A 81 -5.86 -5.98 19.21
C SER A 81 -4.67 -6.25 18.29
N GLY A 82 -4.48 -7.52 17.85
CA GLY A 82 -3.44 -7.89 16.89
C GLY A 82 -3.59 -7.17 15.56
N ILE A 83 -4.79 -7.12 14.98
CA ILE A 83 -5.08 -6.43 13.72
C ILE A 83 -4.92 -4.92 13.88
N THR A 84 -5.36 -4.33 14.99
CA THR A 84 -5.18 -2.89 15.27
C THR A 84 -3.70 -2.51 15.33
N SER A 85 -2.89 -3.32 16.00
CA SER A 85 -1.42 -3.15 16.02
C SER A 85 -0.80 -3.22 14.63
N ALA A 86 -1.26 -4.18 13.80
CA ALA A 86 -0.81 -4.32 12.43
C ALA A 86 -1.19 -3.11 11.55
N ILE A 87 -2.41 -2.58 11.68
CA ILE A 87 -2.88 -1.39 10.96
C ILE A 87 -2.00 -0.18 11.32
N GLY A 88 -1.74 0.04 12.61
CA GLY A 88 -0.86 1.12 13.08
C GLY A 88 0.55 1.02 12.49
N THR A 89 1.11 -0.21 12.41
CA THR A 89 2.42 -0.47 11.80
C THR A 89 2.39 -0.26 10.28
N LEU A 90 1.33 -0.74 9.61
CA LEU A 90 1.19 -0.60 8.15
C LEU A 90 1.11 0.87 7.71
N ARG A 91 0.45 1.72 8.50
CA ARG A 91 0.31 3.16 8.20
C ARG A 91 1.66 3.87 8.06
N GLY A 92 2.72 3.32 8.64
CA GLY A 92 4.05 3.94 8.61
C GLY A 92 4.55 4.20 7.18
N PRO A 93 5.21 5.36 6.94
CA PRO A 93 5.67 5.78 5.62
C PRO A 93 6.79 4.90 5.03
N LEU A 94 7.38 4.04 5.82
CA LEU A 94 8.37 3.04 5.38
C LEU A 94 7.75 1.66 5.17
N HIS A 95 6.43 1.55 5.22
CA HIS A 95 5.68 0.32 5.03
C HIS A 95 4.48 0.59 4.10
N GLY A 96 3.24 0.35 4.50
CA GLY A 96 2.06 0.42 3.61
C GLY A 96 1.71 1.82 3.06
N GLY A 97 2.21 2.89 3.65
CA GLY A 97 2.07 4.25 3.09
C GLY A 97 2.97 4.56 1.90
N ALA A 98 3.70 3.55 1.35
CA ALA A 98 4.64 3.79 0.25
C ALA A 98 3.93 4.01 -1.09
N ASN A 99 2.85 3.29 -1.40
CA ASN A 99 2.11 3.41 -2.65
C ASN A 99 1.42 4.78 -2.80
N GLU A 100 0.82 5.33 -1.75
CA GLU A 100 0.30 6.70 -1.75
C GLU A 100 1.40 7.71 -2.09
N ARG A 101 2.58 7.54 -1.50
CA ARG A 101 3.72 8.43 -1.77
C ARG A 101 4.28 8.30 -3.18
N VAL A 102 4.18 7.13 -3.82
CA VAL A 102 4.56 6.96 -5.23
C VAL A 102 3.69 7.86 -6.11
N VAL A 103 2.38 7.83 -5.95
CA VAL A 103 1.49 8.67 -6.76
C VAL A 103 1.73 10.15 -6.48
N ARG A 104 1.82 10.55 -5.22
CA ARG A 104 2.14 11.95 -4.86
C ARG A 104 3.47 12.40 -5.45
N MET A 105 4.50 11.56 -5.39
CA MET A 105 5.80 11.84 -6.01
C MET A 105 5.66 12.10 -7.52
N MET A 106 4.89 11.27 -8.21
CA MET A 106 4.70 11.41 -9.66
C MET A 106 3.87 12.65 -10.01
N LEU A 107 2.75 12.88 -9.31
CA LEU A 107 1.81 13.95 -9.64
C LEU A 107 2.18 15.32 -9.07
N GLU A 108 2.77 15.37 -7.87
CA GLU A 108 3.03 16.63 -7.16
C GLU A 108 4.46 17.12 -7.30
N GLU A 109 5.46 16.17 -7.27
CA GLU A 109 6.88 16.54 -7.32
C GLU A 109 7.44 16.53 -8.75
N ILE A 110 7.18 15.46 -9.54
CA ILE A 110 7.71 15.30 -10.90
C ILE A 110 6.82 16.02 -11.91
N LYS A 111 5.53 15.74 -11.92
CA LYS A 111 4.45 16.33 -12.71
C LYS A 111 4.47 16.02 -14.20
N LYS A 112 5.64 16.02 -14.86
CA LYS A 112 5.81 15.86 -16.31
C LYS A 112 7.01 15.00 -16.65
N LYS A 113 6.97 14.32 -17.82
CA LYS A 113 8.05 13.46 -18.32
C LYS A 113 9.42 14.15 -18.33
N GLU A 114 9.48 15.39 -18.81
CA GLU A 114 10.72 16.15 -18.91
C GLU A 114 11.40 16.42 -17.57
N ASN A 115 10.66 16.38 -16.48
CA ASN A 115 11.17 16.62 -15.13
C ASN A 115 11.78 15.37 -14.49
N ILE A 116 11.52 14.16 -15.00
CA ILE A 116 11.97 12.90 -14.38
C ILE A 116 13.49 12.87 -14.18
N LEU A 117 14.25 13.07 -15.26
CA LEU A 117 15.71 12.96 -15.19
C LEU A 117 16.34 14.03 -14.28
N PRO A 118 15.98 15.33 -14.38
CA PRO A 118 16.48 16.32 -13.43
C PRO A 118 16.10 16.01 -11.98
N TRP A 119 14.86 15.61 -11.73
CA TRP A 119 14.36 15.30 -10.41
C TRP A 119 15.09 14.10 -9.78
N VAL A 120 15.18 12.97 -10.49
CA VAL A 120 15.80 11.75 -9.95
C VAL A 120 17.31 11.93 -9.72
N LYS A 121 18.02 12.63 -10.60
CA LYS A 121 19.45 12.98 -10.40
C LYS A 121 19.64 13.74 -9.10
N LYS A 122 18.86 14.80 -8.89
CA LYS A 122 18.90 15.61 -7.66
C LYS A 122 18.63 14.79 -6.39
N LYS A 123 17.63 13.87 -6.44
CA LYS A 123 17.33 12.95 -5.32
C LYS A 123 18.50 12.02 -5.01
N LEU A 124 19.09 11.41 -6.05
CA LEU A 124 20.21 10.48 -5.89
C LEU A 124 21.50 11.16 -5.41
N GLU A 125 21.79 12.37 -5.86
CA GLU A 125 22.92 13.18 -5.38
C GLU A 125 22.80 13.47 -3.88
N LYS A 126 21.60 13.79 -3.42
CA LYS A 126 21.29 14.03 -2.00
C LYS A 126 21.18 12.75 -1.17
N LYS A 127 21.32 11.56 -1.79
CA LYS A 127 21.09 10.25 -1.16
C LYS A 127 19.67 10.10 -0.58
N GLU A 128 18.71 10.82 -1.14
CA GLU A 128 17.30 10.70 -0.77
C GLU A 128 16.69 9.46 -1.39
N LYS A 129 15.69 8.88 -0.70
CA LYS A 129 14.96 7.70 -1.21
C LYS A 129 14.01 8.11 -2.32
N VAL A 130 13.95 7.28 -3.36
CA VAL A 130 12.90 7.33 -4.39
C VAL A 130 11.86 6.27 -4.02
N MET A 131 10.61 6.70 -3.88
CA MET A 131 9.52 5.80 -3.46
C MET A 131 9.21 4.78 -4.55
N GLY A 132 8.79 3.58 -4.15
CA GLY A 132 8.52 2.49 -5.09
C GLY A 132 9.75 1.68 -5.53
N PHE A 133 10.96 2.00 -5.02
CA PHE A 133 12.19 1.31 -5.36
C PHE A 133 12.88 0.68 -4.15
N GLY A 134 13.49 -0.48 -4.41
CA GLY A 134 14.21 -1.27 -3.41
C GLY A 134 13.28 -2.12 -2.56
N HIS A 135 13.80 -3.26 -2.14
CA HIS A 135 13.09 -4.22 -1.31
C HIS A 135 14.03 -4.85 -0.28
N ARG A 136 13.50 -5.16 0.91
CA ARG A 136 14.32 -5.75 1.97
C ARG A 136 14.75 -7.18 1.65
N VAL A 137 13.90 -7.93 0.96
CA VAL A 137 14.11 -9.34 0.59
C VAL A 137 14.67 -9.46 -0.82
N TYR A 138 13.99 -8.88 -1.82
CA TYR A 138 14.40 -8.99 -3.21
C TYR A 138 15.58 -8.07 -3.55
N LYS A 139 16.58 -8.63 -4.24
CA LYS A 139 17.74 -7.89 -4.78
C LYS A 139 17.66 -7.73 -6.29
N THR A 140 16.60 -8.20 -6.88
CA THR A 140 16.19 -8.10 -8.27
C THR A 140 14.73 -7.69 -8.32
N TRP A 141 14.06 -7.86 -9.45
CA TRP A 141 12.66 -7.57 -9.60
C TRP A 141 11.79 -8.28 -8.55
N ASP A 142 10.90 -7.52 -7.93
CA ASP A 142 9.78 -8.09 -7.17
C ASP A 142 8.83 -8.76 -8.16
N PRO A 143 8.55 -10.07 -8.06
CA PRO A 143 7.69 -10.78 -9.02
C PRO A 143 6.27 -10.20 -9.08
N ARG A 144 5.81 -9.59 -7.99
CA ARG A 144 4.51 -8.90 -7.94
C ARG A 144 4.53 -7.63 -8.77
N ALA A 145 5.64 -6.89 -8.72
CA ALA A 145 5.83 -5.66 -9.50
C ALA A 145 5.78 -5.93 -11.01
N LEU A 146 6.36 -7.04 -11.49
CA LEU A 146 6.28 -7.43 -12.90
C LEU A 146 4.85 -7.66 -13.37
N ILE A 147 4.06 -8.40 -12.59
CA ILE A 147 2.67 -8.69 -12.94
C ILE A 147 1.81 -7.42 -12.91
N LEU A 148 2.03 -6.55 -11.91
CA LEU A 148 1.31 -5.28 -11.81
C LEU A 148 1.74 -4.28 -12.89
N ARG A 149 3.01 -4.34 -13.34
CA ARG A 149 3.51 -3.57 -14.48
C ARG A 149 2.73 -3.91 -15.77
N ASP A 150 2.64 -5.21 -16.08
CA ASP A 150 1.93 -5.66 -17.29
C ASP A 150 0.45 -5.27 -17.23
N LEU A 151 -0.17 -5.43 -16.09
CA LEU A 151 -1.55 -5.04 -15.87
C LEU A 151 -1.75 -3.51 -15.93
N SER A 152 -0.83 -2.75 -15.36
CA SER A 152 -0.84 -1.27 -15.42
C SER A 152 -0.71 -0.78 -16.85
N LYS A 153 0.14 -1.45 -17.67
CA LYS A 153 0.28 -1.17 -19.09
C LYS A 153 -1.01 -1.46 -19.87
N GLU A 154 -1.62 -2.64 -19.64
CA GLU A 154 -2.89 -3.03 -20.29
C GLU A 154 -3.98 -1.96 -20.03
N PHE A 155 -4.13 -1.54 -18.76
CA PHE A 155 -5.15 -0.56 -18.40
C PHE A 155 -4.83 0.86 -18.91
N TRP A 156 -3.56 1.24 -18.94
CA TRP A 156 -3.11 2.49 -19.53
C TRP A 156 -3.45 2.57 -21.02
N GLU A 157 -3.08 1.56 -21.82
CA GLU A 157 -3.35 1.51 -23.26
C GLU A 157 -4.85 1.54 -23.58
N ARG A 158 -5.69 0.97 -22.70
CA ARG A 158 -7.15 1.02 -22.82
C ARG A 158 -7.72 2.37 -22.44
N GLU A 159 -7.13 3.03 -21.46
CA GLU A 159 -7.52 4.39 -21.09
C GLU A 159 -7.25 5.38 -22.21
N GLU A 160 -6.08 5.31 -22.85
CA GLU A 160 -5.75 6.13 -24.03
C GLU A 160 -6.74 5.95 -25.18
N LYS A 161 -7.28 4.74 -25.34
CA LYS A 161 -8.31 4.45 -26.35
C LYS A 161 -9.73 4.83 -25.92
N GLY A 162 -9.91 5.32 -24.70
CA GLY A 162 -11.22 5.63 -24.16
C GLY A 162 -12.10 4.40 -23.86
N GLU A 163 -11.49 3.23 -23.71
CA GLU A 163 -12.17 1.95 -23.47
C GLU A 163 -12.44 1.67 -21.98
N ILE A 164 -12.00 2.54 -21.09
CA ILE A 164 -12.22 2.42 -19.65
C ILE A 164 -13.26 3.44 -19.19
N ASP A 165 -14.34 2.95 -18.59
CA ASP A 165 -15.28 3.79 -17.86
C ASP A 165 -14.58 4.39 -16.64
N LYS A 166 -14.11 5.64 -16.77
CA LYS A 166 -13.51 6.38 -15.65
C LYS A 166 -14.54 6.52 -14.54
N ILE A 167 -14.14 6.23 -13.31
CA ILE A 167 -14.95 6.62 -12.15
C ILE A 167 -14.88 8.14 -12.09
N PRO A 168 -15.99 8.87 -12.16
CA PRO A 168 -15.99 10.30 -11.94
C PRO A 168 -15.55 10.54 -10.49
N ASP A 169 -14.32 10.91 -10.30
CA ASP A 169 -13.79 11.30 -9.01
C ASP A 169 -13.93 12.81 -8.87
N GLN A 170 -14.80 13.24 -7.97
CA GLN A 170 -14.96 14.64 -7.64
C GLN A 170 -13.73 15.23 -6.92
N ALA A 171 -12.89 14.38 -6.32
CA ALA A 171 -11.72 14.79 -5.56
C ALA A 171 -10.43 14.93 -6.41
N HIS A 172 -10.40 14.41 -7.64
CA HIS A 172 -9.16 14.34 -8.45
C HIS A 172 -9.23 15.18 -9.75
N GLU A 173 -10.24 16.01 -9.96
CA GLU A 173 -10.27 16.91 -11.14
C GLU A 173 -9.05 17.84 -11.20
N GLU A 174 -8.51 18.24 -10.06
CA GLU A 174 -7.33 19.12 -10.00
C GLU A 174 -6.03 18.47 -10.51
N HIS A 175 -5.95 17.12 -10.56
CA HIS A 175 -4.73 16.39 -10.92
C HIS A 175 -4.83 15.65 -12.26
N ARG A 176 -5.96 15.74 -12.97
CA ARG A 176 -6.21 15.04 -14.24
C ARG A 176 -5.44 15.58 -15.45
N GLY A 177 -4.86 16.78 -15.34
CA GLY A 177 -4.28 17.48 -16.49
C GLY A 177 -3.05 16.83 -17.15
N ASP A 178 -2.34 15.93 -16.44
CA ASP A 178 -1.08 15.35 -16.91
C ASP A 178 -1.00 13.80 -16.73
N ILE A 179 -2.14 13.12 -16.59
CA ILE A 179 -2.20 11.67 -16.32
C ILE A 179 -1.83 10.84 -17.54
N ASP A 180 -1.94 11.42 -18.74
CA ASP A 180 -1.72 10.73 -20.02
C ASP A 180 -0.32 10.12 -20.19
N SER A 181 0.56 10.29 -19.22
CA SER A 181 1.92 9.78 -19.26
C SER A 181 2.40 9.04 -18.01
N LEU A 182 1.49 8.75 -17.04
CA LEU A 182 1.92 8.19 -15.74
C LEU A 182 2.65 6.84 -15.87
N PHE A 183 2.17 5.93 -16.72
CA PHE A 183 2.85 4.66 -16.96
C PHE A 183 4.22 4.88 -17.61
N GLU A 184 4.30 5.70 -18.64
CA GLU A 184 5.56 6.00 -19.33
C GLU A 184 6.54 6.74 -18.41
N MET A 185 6.06 7.66 -17.57
CA MET A 185 6.87 8.31 -16.54
C MET A 185 7.45 7.27 -15.56
N THR A 186 6.65 6.29 -15.17
CA THR A 186 7.08 5.19 -14.29
C THR A 186 8.16 4.33 -14.95
N GLU A 187 8.00 4.01 -16.23
CA GLU A 187 9.01 3.26 -17.00
C GLU A 187 10.32 4.05 -17.14
N MET A 188 10.26 5.33 -17.50
CA MET A 188 11.46 6.18 -17.60
C MET A 188 12.22 6.27 -16.28
N LEU A 189 11.51 6.42 -15.17
CA LEU A 189 12.09 6.45 -13.83
C LEU A 189 12.72 5.10 -13.48
N THR A 190 12.05 4.00 -13.83
CA THR A 190 12.51 2.62 -13.61
C THR A 190 13.79 2.34 -14.37
N ASP A 191 13.83 2.63 -15.66
CA ASP A 191 15.00 2.40 -16.51
C ASP A 191 16.21 3.19 -16.02
N TYR A 192 15.99 4.45 -15.61
CA TYR A 192 17.07 5.28 -15.11
C TYR A 192 17.63 4.74 -13.77
N ILE A 193 16.79 4.36 -12.83
CA ILE A 193 17.24 3.88 -11.52
C ILE A 193 17.89 2.50 -11.63
N ILE A 194 17.37 1.60 -12.45
CA ILE A 194 17.99 0.29 -12.66
C ILE A 194 19.37 0.46 -13.30
N SER A 195 19.48 1.26 -14.38
CA SER A 195 20.74 1.44 -15.10
C SER A 195 21.82 2.14 -14.27
N THR A 196 21.44 3.05 -13.35
CA THR A 196 22.41 3.85 -12.59
C THR A 196 22.72 3.30 -11.19
N LYS A 197 21.79 2.61 -10.56
CA LYS A 197 21.91 2.13 -9.16
C LYS A 197 21.70 0.65 -8.99
N ASN A 198 21.26 -0.07 -10.01
CA ASN A 198 20.88 -1.48 -9.93
C ASN A 198 19.86 -1.75 -8.80
N ILE A 199 18.91 -0.79 -8.59
CA ILE A 199 17.82 -0.89 -7.64
C ILE A 199 16.54 -1.12 -8.43
N TYR A 200 15.78 -2.12 -8.03
CA TYR A 200 14.60 -2.58 -8.75
C TYR A 200 13.31 -2.09 -8.12
N PRO A 201 12.23 -1.93 -8.92
CA PRO A 201 10.90 -1.62 -8.41
C PRO A 201 10.38 -2.65 -7.41
N ASN A 202 9.63 -2.18 -6.45
CA ASN A 202 8.82 -3.02 -5.57
C ASN A 202 7.33 -2.96 -5.97
N VAL A 203 6.49 -3.69 -5.24
CA VAL A 203 5.05 -3.79 -5.52
C VAL A 203 4.35 -2.43 -5.55
N ASP A 204 4.81 -1.46 -4.73
CA ASP A 204 4.14 -0.18 -4.55
C ASP A 204 4.23 0.71 -5.80
N LEU A 205 5.30 0.59 -6.60
CA LEU A 205 5.50 1.45 -7.77
C LEU A 205 4.37 1.28 -8.80
N TYR A 206 4.10 0.03 -9.21
CA TYR A 206 3.11 -0.24 -10.25
C TYR A 206 1.69 -0.39 -9.70
N SER A 207 1.51 -0.83 -8.44
CA SER A 207 0.19 -0.84 -7.83
C SER A 207 -0.38 0.57 -7.68
N ALA A 208 0.47 1.54 -7.37
CA ALA A 208 0.07 2.94 -7.24
C ALA A 208 -0.47 3.50 -8.56
N GLY A 209 0.26 3.29 -9.67
CA GLY A 209 -0.18 3.70 -11.00
C GLY A 209 -1.47 3.02 -11.43
N LEU A 210 -1.58 1.71 -11.20
CA LEU A 210 -2.79 0.95 -11.53
C LEU A 210 -4.01 1.43 -10.74
N LEU A 211 -3.89 1.59 -9.42
CA LEU A 211 -4.99 2.08 -8.58
C LEU A 211 -5.45 3.48 -9.01
N HIS A 212 -4.51 4.33 -9.45
CA HIS A 212 -4.83 5.66 -9.95
C HIS A 212 -5.62 5.59 -11.26
N VAL A 213 -5.18 4.78 -12.24
CA VAL A 213 -5.92 4.56 -13.51
C VAL A 213 -7.30 3.95 -13.26
N LEU A 214 -7.42 3.06 -12.27
CA LEU A 214 -8.70 2.52 -11.82
C LEU A 214 -9.59 3.57 -11.10
N GLY A 215 -9.12 4.81 -10.92
CA GLY A 215 -9.88 5.91 -10.30
C GLY A 215 -10.04 5.76 -8.78
N ILE A 216 -9.24 4.94 -8.12
CA ILE A 216 -9.28 4.81 -6.66
C ILE A 216 -8.67 6.06 -6.03
N PRO A 217 -9.36 6.76 -5.12
CA PRO A 217 -8.83 7.90 -4.41
C PRO A 217 -7.50 7.59 -3.72
N THR A 218 -6.49 8.44 -3.90
CA THR A 218 -5.14 8.23 -3.33
C THR A 218 -5.17 8.02 -1.82
N ALA A 219 -6.07 8.70 -1.11
CA ALA A 219 -6.27 8.53 0.33
C ALA A 219 -6.69 7.10 0.73
N LEU A 220 -7.24 6.32 -0.20
CA LEU A 220 -7.68 4.94 0.02
C LEU A 220 -6.58 3.90 -0.27
N PHE A 221 -5.43 4.26 -0.80
CA PHE A 221 -4.38 3.30 -1.14
C PHE A 221 -3.86 2.53 0.08
N THR A 222 -3.52 3.23 1.16
CA THR A 222 -3.10 2.60 2.41
C THR A 222 -4.23 1.81 3.10
N PRO A 223 -5.47 2.33 3.22
CA PRO A 223 -6.63 1.54 3.65
C PRO A 223 -6.89 0.29 2.82
N LEU A 224 -6.80 0.37 1.50
CA LEU A 224 -6.96 -0.76 0.59
C LEU A 224 -5.87 -1.82 0.82
N PHE A 225 -4.63 -1.38 1.01
CA PHE A 225 -3.54 -2.27 1.39
C PHE A 225 -3.84 -2.97 2.74
N ALA A 226 -4.37 -2.25 3.74
CA ALA A 226 -4.78 -2.84 5.01
C ALA A 226 -5.88 -3.89 4.84
N ALA A 227 -6.90 -3.61 4.02
CA ALA A 227 -7.96 -4.56 3.71
C ALA A 227 -7.40 -5.85 3.10
N SER A 228 -6.54 -5.72 2.11
CA SER A 228 -5.88 -6.84 1.47
C SER A 228 -4.99 -7.62 2.47
N ARG A 229 -4.06 -6.95 3.14
CA ARG A 229 -3.09 -7.56 4.06
C ARG A 229 -3.74 -8.19 5.29
N SER A 230 -4.97 -7.83 5.61
CA SER A 230 -5.69 -8.43 6.73
C SER A 230 -5.86 -9.95 6.59
N ALA A 231 -5.88 -10.49 5.36
CA ALA A 231 -5.87 -11.93 5.11
C ALA A 231 -4.59 -12.58 5.67
N GLY A 232 -3.42 -12.01 5.33
CA GLY A 232 -2.12 -12.45 5.84
C GLY A 232 -2.02 -12.28 7.36
N TRP A 233 -2.46 -11.15 7.90
CA TRP A 233 -2.42 -10.94 9.36
C TRP A 233 -3.24 -11.97 10.11
N VAL A 234 -4.46 -12.26 9.65
CA VAL A 234 -5.32 -13.29 10.27
C VAL A 234 -4.67 -14.66 10.16
N ALA A 235 -4.16 -15.04 8.99
CA ALA A 235 -3.48 -16.32 8.80
C ALA A 235 -2.28 -16.48 9.75
N HIS A 236 -1.41 -15.47 9.82
CA HIS A 236 -0.24 -15.47 10.71
C HIS A 236 -0.60 -15.43 12.20
N ALA A 237 -1.69 -14.73 12.56
CA ALA A 237 -2.19 -14.74 13.94
C ALA A 237 -2.68 -16.13 14.35
N LEU A 238 -3.45 -16.79 13.49
CA LEU A 238 -3.93 -18.16 13.74
C LEU A 238 -2.78 -19.18 13.82
N GLU A 239 -1.79 -19.04 12.94
CA GLU A 239 -0.57 -19.85 12.98
C GLU A 239 0.19 -19.66 14.31
N GLN A 240 0.37 -18.39 14.75
CA GLN A 240 1.01 -18.07 16.02
C GLN A 240 0.28 -18.69 17.20
N LEU A 241 -1.05 -18.59 17.23
CA LEU A 241 -1.86 -19.10 18.33
C LEU A 241 -1.91 -20.64 18.39
N LYS A 242 -1.70 -21.33 17.27
CA LYS A 242 -1.72 -22.80 17.20
C LYS A 242 -0.59 -23.46 18.01
N ASP A 243 0.60 -22.85 18.02
CA ASP A 243 1.76 -23.26 18.84
C ASP A 243 2.38 -22.01 19.43
N ASN A 244 1.64 -21.39 20.38
CA ASN A 244 2.00 -20.08 20.88
C ASN A 244 3.21 -20.09 21.80
N LYS A 245 4.17 -19.23 21.43
CA LYS A 245 5.29 -18.85 22.30
C LYS A 245 5.36 -17.33 22.35
N LEU A 246 5.47 -16.79 23.57
CA LEU A 246 5.61 -15.36 23.78
C LEU A 246 6.82 -14.80 23.01
N ILE A 247 6.58 -13.86 22.10
CA ILE A 247 7.62 -13.15 21.38
C ILE A 247 8.16 -12.03 22.26
N ARG A 248 9.32 -12.30 22.89
CA ARG A 248 9.96 -11.35 23.80
C ARG A 248 11.47 -11.34 23.55
N PRO A 249 11.99 -10.37 22.77
CA PRO A 249 13.44 -10.24 22.53
C PRO A 249 14.21 -10.04 23.84
N ARG A 250 15.42 -10.62 23.89
CA ARG A 250 16.36 -10.35 24.97
C ARG A 250 17.33 -9.27 24.52
N LEU A 251 17.64 -8.34 25.43
CA LEU A 251 18.60 -7.28 25.19
C LEU A 251 19.78 -7.42 26.14
N ARG A 252 20.95 -7.04 25.65
CA ARG A 252 22.14 -6.83 26.49
C ARG A 252 22.19 -5.35 26.83
N TYR A 253 22.15 -5.03 28.12
CA TYR A 253 22.35 -3.69 28.58
C TYR A 253 23.83 -3.27 28.36
N ILE A 254 24.05 -2.11 27.77
CA ILE A 254 25.38 -1.52 27.47
C ILE A 254 25.56 -0.16 28.12
N GLY A 255 24.63 0.29 28.94
CA GLY A 255 24.72 1.55 29.68
C GLY A 255 25.52 1.42 30.97
N GLU A 256 25.58 2.49 31.75
CA GLU A 256 26.22 2.49 33.05
C GLU A 256 25.51 1.58 34.05
N VAL A 257 26.29 0.73 34.72
CA VAL A 257 25.80 -0.15 35.80
C VAL A 257 26.03 0.53 37.15
N ASP A 258 25.34 0.02 38.18
CA ASP A 258 25.50 0.47 39.58
C ASP A 258 25.14 1.95 39.83
N LYS A 259 24.30 2.57 38.98
CA LYS A 259 23.74 3.88 39.24
C LYS A 259 22.89 3.87 40.50
N LYS A 260 23.23 4.76 41.44
CA LYS A 260 22.40 4.99 42.63
C LYS A 260 21.14 5.73 42.23
N TYR A 261 20.04 5.37 42.88
CA TYR A 261 18.82 6.15 42.78
C TYR A 261 19.05 7.55 43.37
N VAL A 262 18.70 8.58 42.63
CA VAL A 262 18.71 9.97 43.09
C VAL A 262 17.25 10.40 43.21
N ASN A 263 16.89 11.00 44.36
CA ASN A 263 15.56 11.51 44.59
C ASN A 263 15.17 12.57 43.55
N ILE A 264 13.87 12.70 43.26
CA ILE A 264 13.39 13.63 42.22
C ILE A 264 13.77 15.08 42.54
N GLU A 265 13.85 15.42 43.83
CA GLU A 265 14.23 16.74 44.31
C GLU A 265 15.73 17.06 44.16
N GLU A 266 16.56 16.04 43.89
CA GLU A 266 18.03 16.14 43.76
C GLU A 266 18.49 15.92 42.29
N ARG A 267 17.58 15.80 41.33
CA ARG A 267 17.87 15.54 39.90
C ARG A 267 18.08 16.83 39.10
#